data_203b246623358ea83d2924771dea3f2c
#
_entry.id   203b246623358ea83d2924771dea3f2c
#
_cell.length_a   1.000
_cell.length_b   1.000
_cell.length_c   1.000
_cell.angle_alpha   90.00
_cell.angle_beta   90.00
_cell.angle_gamma   90.00
#
_symmetry.space_group_name_H-M   'P 1'
#
loop_
_entity.id
_entity.type
_entity.pdbx_description
1 polymer ?
#
loop_
_entity_poly.entity_id
_entity_poly.type
_entity_poly.pdbx_seq_one_letter_code
_entity_poly.pdbx_strand_id
1 'polypeptide(L)'
;TIAIILLILTYIIITNLVNSRSGRAIMAIRDNRIAAETMGIHITRFKILAFSISAGLAGVAGVLYSHNISTLTATPKNFGYNMSIMILVFVVLGGIGNLKGSIIAAIILTLLPEYLRFMQNYRMLIYAIVLIALMIFNWNPTCIQWRKNHSLKNFLPMFFKKEKEGL
;
A
#
# COMPACT_ATOMS: atom_id res chain seq x y z
N THR A 1 -21.33 -2.04 0.62
CA THR A 1 -21.27 -1.42 1.97
C THR A 1 -20.29 -2.17 2.89
N ILE A 2 -20.39 -3.49 3.00
CA ILE A 2 -19.52 -4.34 3.86
C ILE A 2 -18.04 -4.20 3.46
N ALA A 3 -17.72 -4.17 2.17
CA ALA A 3 -16.36 -4.03 1.68
C ALA A 3 -15.69 -2.72 2.14
N ILE A 4 -16.44 -1.61 2.16
CA ILE A 4 -15.91 -0.30 2.61
C ILE A 4 -15.63 -0.34 4.12
N ILE A 5 -16.52 -0.93 4.91
CA ILE A 5 -16.34 -1.08 6.37
C ILE A 5 -15.09 -1.92 6.65
N LEU A 6 -14.92 -3.05 5.95
CA LEU A 6 -13.76 -3.91 6.09
C LEU A 6 -12.46 -3.24 5.62
N LEU A 7 -12.52 -2.40 4.59
CA LEU A 7 -11.37 -1.62 4.14
C LEU A 7 -10.93 -0.63 5.23
N ILE A 8 -11.88 0.10 5.83
CA ILE A 8 -11.60 1.03 6.93
C ILE A 8 -11.03 0.28 8.14
N LEU A 9 -11.63 -0.85 8.51
CA LEU A 9 -11.16 -1.70 9.60
C LEU A 9 -9.71 -2.17 9.36
N THR A 10 -9.42 -2.68 8.15
CA THR A 10 -8.08 -3.11 7.74
C THR A 10 -7.09 -1.95 7.83
N TYR A 11 -7.47 -0.76 7.38
CA TYR A 11 -6.65 0.44 7.47
C TYR A 11 -6.31 0.78 8.92
N ILE A 12 -7.28 0.73 9.82
CA ILE A 12 -7.09 1.00 11.26
C ILE A 12 -6.15 -0.06 11.88
N ILE A 13 -6.38 -1.35 11.59
CA ILE A 13 -5.55 -2.45 12.11
C ILE A 13 -4.09 -2.27 11.69
N ILE A 14 -3.84 -2.01 10.40
CA ILE A 14 -2.48 -1.87 9.88
C ILE A 14 -1.82 -0.61 10.45
N THR A 15 -2.55 0.50 10.54
CA THR A 15 -1.99 1.75 11.11
C THR A 15 -1.63 1.59 12.58
N ASN A 16 -2.47 0.93 13.37
CA ASN A 16 -2.18 0.62 14.76
C ASN A 16 -0.99 -0.34 14.89
N LEU A 17 -0.91 -1.36 14.03
CA LEU A 17 0.21 -2.29 14.01
C LEU A 17 1.53 -1.57 13.71
N VAL A 18 1.57 -0.73 12.68
CA VAL A 18 2.77 0.02 12.27
C VAL A 18 3.24 0.96 13.38
N ASN A 19 2.32 1.61 14.08
CA ASN A 19 2.63 2.53 15.18
C ASN A 19 2.94 1.82 16.51
N SER A 20 2.72 0.52 16.60
CA SER A 20 2.98 -0.29 17.79
C SER A 20 4.48 -0.54 18.02
N ARG A 21 4.83 -1.11 19.20
CA ARG A 21 6.21 -1.55 19.48
C ARG A 21 6.67 -2.61 18.48
N SER A 22 5.79 -3.55 18.13
CA SER A 22 6.07 -4.60 17.13
C SER A 22 6.27 -4.02 15.73
N GLY A 23 5.48 -3.01 15.35
CA GLY A 23 5.63 -2.33 14.06
C GLY A 23 6.97 -1.60 13.94
N ARG A 24 7.42 -0.93 15.00
CA ARG A 24 8.75 -0.30 15.01
C ARG A 24 9.88 -1.31 14.88
N ALA A 25 9.77 -2.48 15.53
CA ALA A 25 10.73 -3.56 15.35
C ALA A 25 10.75 -4.10 13.92
N ILE A 26 9.58 -4.26 13.29
CA ILE A 26 9.47 -4.68 11.88
C ILE A 26 10.12 -3.65 10.94
N MET A 27 9.92 -2.35 11.19
CA MET A 27 10.55 -1.28 10.39
C MET A 27 12.07 -1.27 10.58
N ALA A 28 12.57 -1.44 11.81
CA ALA A 28 14.00 -1.54 12.06
C ALA A 28 14.65 -2.72 11.33
N ILE A 29 13.97 -3.88 11.29
CA ILE A 29 14.44 -5.06 10.54
C ILE A 29 14.47 -4.78 9.03
N ARG A 30 13.50 -4.04 8.50
CA ARG A 30 13.45 -3.63 7.09
C ARG A 30 14.61 -2.71 6.72
N ASP A 31 14.91 -1.75 7.58
CA ASP A 31 15.90 -0.72 7.28
C ASP A 31 17.34 -1.27 7.42
N ASN A 32 17.62 -2.01 8.49
CA ASN A 32 18.91 -2.68 8.66
C ASN A 32 18.76 -3.95 9.54
N ARG A 33 18.79 -5.10 8.87
CA ARG A 33 18.65 -6.41 9.52
C ARG A 33 19.76 -6.67 10.56
N ILE A 34 21.01 -6.36 10.22
CA ILE A 34 22.17 -6.65 11.07
C ILE A 34 22.11 -5.78 12.34
N ALA A 35 21.83 -4.48 12.20
CA ALA A 35 21.68 -3.59 13.34
C ALA A 35 20.51 -3.99 14.25
N ALA A 36 19.38 -4.44 13.69
CA ALA A 36 18.25 -4.93 14.47
C ALA A 36 18.60 -6.17 15.30
N GLU A 37 19.38 -7.09 14.74
CA GLU A 37 19.82 -8.32 15.41
C GLU A 37 20.79 -8.02 16.56
N THR A 38 21.72 -7.09 16.37
CA THR A 38 22.65 -6.66 17.43
C THR A 38 21.93 -5.93 18.59
N MET A 39 20.79 -5.31 18.32
CA MET A 39 19.91 -4.70 19.33
C MET A 39 19.02 -5.71 20.06
N GLY A 40 19.20 -7.03 19.82
CA GLY A 40 18.44 -8.10 20.47
C GLY A 40 17.05 -8.34 19.89
N ILE A 41 16.73 -7.80 18.70
CA ILE A 41 15.43 -8.01 18.07
C ILE A 41 15.41 -9.39 17.41
N HIS A 42 14.48 -10.25 17.81
CA HIS A 42 14.28 -11.58 17.21
C HIS A 42 13.62 -11.48 15.83
N ILE A 43 14.44 -11.41 14.78
CA ILE A 43 14.03 -11.21 13.39
C ILE A 43 12.93 -12.19 12.96
N THR A 44 13.11 -13.48 13.22
CA THR A 44 12.19 -14.53 12.80
C THR A 44 10.79 -14.34 13.38
N ARG A 45 10.68 -14.01 14.67
CA ARG A 45 9.39 -13.78 15.34
C ARG A 45 8.62 -12.63 14.70
N PHE A 46 9.27 -11.51 14.46
CA PHE A 46 8.63 -10.33 13.88
C PHE A 46 8.26 -10.53 12.41
N LYS A 47 9.06 -11.27 11.64
CA LYS A 47 8.71 -11.64 10.26
C LYS A 47 7.50 -12.55 10.20
N ILE A 48 7.43 -13.59 11.05
CA ILE A 48 6.28 -14.49 11.11
C ILE A 48 5.04 -13.72 11.53
N LEU A 49 5.14 -12.84 12.52
CA LEU A 49 4.01 -12.02 12.97
C LEU A 49 3.48 -11.13 11.85
N ALA A 50 4.35 -10.42 11.12
CA ALA A 50 3.95 -9.59 10.00
C ALA A 50 3.29 -10.41 8.89
N PHE A 51 3.87 -11.57 8.57
CA PHE A 51 3.34 -12.48 7.56
C PHE A 51 1.98 -13.06 7.95
N SER A 52 1.81 -13.50 9.21
CA SER A 52 0.54 -14.04 9.70
C SER A 52 -0.60 -13.02 9.66
N ILE A 53 -0.33 -11.78 10.07
CA ILE A 53 -1.35 -10.71 10.01
C ILE A 53 -1.70 -10.40 8.55
N SER A 54 -0.71 -10.28 7.68
CA SER A 54 -0.91 -10.03 6.26
C SER A 54 -1.71 -11.15 5.60
N ALA A 55 -1.38 -12.41 5.89
CA ALA A 55 -2.10 -13.57 5.37
C ALA A 55 -3.56 -13.62 5.87
N GLY A 56 -3.79 -13.31 7.15
CA GLY A 56 -5.14 -13.22 7.70
C GLY A 56 -6.00 -12.16 7.00
N LEU A 57 -5.47 -10.97 6.79
CA LEU A 57 -6.16 -9.89 6.08
C LEU A 57 -6.40 -10.23 4.60
N ALA A 58 -5.44 -10.90 3.96
CA ALA A 58 -5.62 -11.40 2.59
C ALA A 58 -6.72 -12.46 2.51
N GLY A 59 -6.83 -13.35 3.50
CA GLY A 59 -7.91 -14.32 3.60
C GLY A 59 -9.29 -13.66 3.69
N VAL A 60 -9.44 -12.63 4.52
CA VAL A 60 -10.69 -11.85 4.61
C VAL A 60 -11.03 -11.20 3.26
N ALA A 61 -10.03 -10.62 2.57
CA ALA A 61 -10.24 -10.05 1.24
C ALA A 61 -10.66 -11.11 0.22
N GLY A 62 -10.09 -12.32 0.29
CA GLY A 62 -10.46 -13.46 -0.56
C GLY A 62 -11.91 -13.90 -0.36
N VAL A 63 -12.38 -13.96 0.88
CA VAL A 63 -13.78 -14.27 1.19
C VAL A 63 -14.73 -13.22 0.63
N LEU A 64 -14.40 -11.93 0.77
CA LEU A 64 -15.19 -10.83 0.18
C LEU A 64 -15.25 -10.95 -1.34
N TYR A 65 -14.12 -11.24 -1.96
CA TYR A 65 -14.03 -11.41 -3.40
C TYR A 65 -14.88 -12.57 -3.87
N SER A 66 -14.83 -13.73 -3.17
CA SER A 66 -15.63 -14.91 -3.50
C SER A 66 -17.13 -14.66 -3.36
N HIS A 67 -17.53 -13.89 -2.35
CA HIS A 67 -18.95 -13.57 -2.13
C HIS A 67 -19.52 -12.60 -3.18
N ASN A 68 -18.66 -11.80 -3.81
CA ASN A 68 -19.07 -10.82 -4.81
C ASN A 68 -19.16 -11.40 -6.24
N ILE A 69 -18.64 -12.60 -6.45
CA ILE A 69 -18.66 -13.30 -7.75
C ILE A 69 -19.59 -14.50 -7.63
N SER A 70 -20.63 -14.52 -8.50
CA SER A 70 -21.64 -15.61 -8.52
C SER A 70 -21.04 -16.98 -8.88
N THR A 71 -19.94 -17.02 -9.64
CA THR A 71 -19.29 -18.26 -10.08
C THR A 71 -17.77 -18.10 -9.99
N LEU A 72 -17.16 -18.81 -9.06
CA LEU A 72 -15.71 -18.89 -8.91
C LEU A 72 -15.14 -19.86 -9.95
N THR A 73 -14.75 -19.34 -11.10
CA THR A 73 -13.98 -20.13 -12.06
C THR A 73 -12.48 -19.97 -11.76
N ALA A 74 -11.84 -21.05 -11.32
CA ALA A 74 -10.40 -21.10 -11.06
C ALA A 74 -9.61 -21.13 -12.37
N THR A 75 -9.71 -20.06 -13.17
CA THR A 75 -8.92 -19.90 -14.37
C THR A 75 -7.60 -19.22 -14.06
N PRO A 76 -6.49 -19.55 -14.73
CA PRO A 76 -5.19 -18.89 -14.55
C PRO A 76 -5.25 -17.37 -14.77
N LYS A 77 -6.27 -16.90 -15.49
CA LYS A 77 -6.51 -15.48 -15.75
C LYS A 77 -7.00 -14.74 -14.50
N ASN A 78 -7.83 -15.37 -13.66
CA ASN A 78 -8.44 -14.75 -12.49
C ASN A 78 -7.64 -15.01 -11.21
N PHE A 79 -7.03 -16.20 -11.07
CA PHE A 79 -6.30 -16.64 -9.89
C PHE A 79 -4.84 -17.03 -10.21
N GLY A 80 -4.27 -16.49 -11.29
CA GLY A 80 -2.90 -16.77 -11.69
C GLY A 80 -1.86 -15.84 -11.04
N TYR A 81 -0.60 -16.18 -11.24
CA TYR A 81 0.54 -15.38 -10.80
C TYR A 81 0.50 -13.93 -11.33
N ASN A 82 -0.12 -13.70 -12.49
CA ASN A 82 -0.29 -12.39 -13.08
C ASN A 82 -1.05 -11.42 -12.15
N MET A 83 -2.08 -11.91 -11.45
CA MET A 83 -2.82 -11.10 -10.48
C MET A 83 -1.95 -10.74 -9.27
N SER A 84 -1.10 -11.66 -8.81
CA SER A 84 -0.15 -11.38 -7.73
C SER A 84 0.87 -10.32 -8.14
N ILE A 85 1.38 -10.37 -9.37
CA ILE A 85 2.29 -9.36 -9.92
C ILE A 85 1.58 -8.01 -10.02
N MET A 86 0.33 -7.95 -10.48
CA MET A 86 -0.47 -6.72 -10.54
C MET A 86 -0.63 -6.06 -9.16
N ILE A 87 -0.95 -6.84 -8.14
CA ILE A 87 -1.07 -6.33 -6.76
C ILE A 87 0.27 -5.78 -6.27
N LEU A 88 1.37 -6.48 -6.57
CA LEU A 88 2.71 -6.02 -6.23
C LEU A 88 3.05 -4.70 -6.93
N VAL A 89 2.69 -4.56 -8.20
CA VAL A 89 2.85 -3.31 -8.96
C VAL A 89 2.08 -2.17 -8.30
N PHE A 90 0.84 -2.39 -7.83
CA PHE A 90 0.06 -1.36 -7.12
C PHE A 90 0.77 -0.88 -5.85
N VAL A 91 1.37 -1.81 -5.09
CA VAL A 91 2.11 -1.47 -3.87
C VAL A 91 3.41 -0.72 -4.17
N VAL A 92 4.15 -1.15 -5.19
CA VAL A 92 5.40 -0.49 -5.60
C VAL A 92 5.14 0.92 -6.12
N LEU A 93 4.12 1.10 -6.97
CA LEU A 93 3.73 2.42 -7.49
C LEU A 93 3.19 3.35 -6.41
N GLY A 94 2.46 2.80 -5.44
CA GLY A 94 1.97 3.57 -4.28
C GLY A 94 3.08 3.99 -3.32
N GLY A 95 4.26 3.39 -3.44
CA GLY A 95 5.43 3.60 -2.58
C GLY A 95 5.51 2.58 -1.44
N ILE A 96 6.60 1.81 -1.43
CA ILE A 96 6.86 0.79 -0.40
C ILE A 96 6.90 1.46 0.98
N GLY A 97 6.02 1.01 1.88
CA GLY A 97 5.89 1.56 3.23
C GLY A 97 4.92 2.73 3.37
N ASN A 98 4.27 3.16 2.29
CA ASN A 98 3.26 4.21 2.34
C ASN A 98 1.86 3.64 2.07
N LEU A 99 1.14 3.27 3.13
CA LEU A 99 -0.18 2.65 3.04
C LEU A 99 -1.20 3.51 2.27
N LYS A 100 -1.19 4.83 2.50
CA LYS A 100 -2.09 5.77 1.80
C LYS A 100 -1.78 5.82 0.31
N GLY A 101 -0.50 5.84 -0.06
CA GLY A 101 -0.07 5.82 -1.46
C GLY A 101 -0.49 4.54 -2.17
N SER A 102 -0.35 3.38 -1.53
CA SER A 102 -0.74 2.08 -2.09
C SER A 102 -2.25 1.99 -2.34
N ILE A 103 -3.08 2.52 -1.44
CA ILE A 103 -4.54 2.56 -1.61
C ILE A 103 -4.92 3.44 -2.81
N ILE A 104 -4.35 4.64 -2.91
CA ILE A 104 -4.61 5.57 -4.02
C ILE A 104 -4.15 4.95 -5.35
N ALA A 105 -2.97 4.36 -5.39
CA ALA A 105 -2.45 3.67 -6.57
C ALA A 105 -3.36 2.52 -7.00
N ALA A 106 -3.83 1.70 -6.06
CA ALA A 106 -4.76 0.61 -6.34
C ALA A 106 -6.07 1.12 -6.95
N ILE A 107 -6.66 2.18 -6.39
CA ILE A 107 -7.89 2.78 -6.93
C ILE A 107 -7.66 3.29 -8.36
N ILE A 108 -6.62 4.09 -8.58
CA ILE A 108 -6.32 4.68 -9.90
C ILE A 108 -6.08 3.57 -10.93
N LEU A 109 -5.24 2.60 -10.60
CA LEU A 109 -4.85 1.54 -11.54
C LEU A 109 -5.97 0.53 -11.81
N THR A 110 -6.90 0.38 -10.88
CA THR A 110 -8.09 -0.47 -11.10
C THR A 110 -9.14 0.25 -11.94
N LEU A 111 -9.32 1.54 -11.76
CA LEU A 111 -10.28 2.34 -12.55
C LEU A 111 -9.77 2.62 -13.96
N LEU A 112 -8.46 2.76 -14.14
CA LEU A 112 -7.85 3.12 -15.42
C LEU A 112 -8.25 2.18 -16.58
N PRO A 113 -8.13 0.85 -16.46
CA PRO A 113 -8.54 -0.07 -17.53
C PRO A 113 -10.05 -0.01 -17.82
N GLU A 114 -10.88 0.32 -16.82
CA GLU A 114 -12.33 0.45 -16.99
C GLU A 114 -12.66 1.71 -17.78
N TYR A 115 -12.03 2.83 -17.47
CA TYR A 115 -12.16 4.06 -18.26
C TYR A 115 -11.67 3.89 -19.71
N LEU A 116 -10.57 3.13 -19.91
CA LEU A 116 -10.02 2.84 -21.23
C LEU A 116 -10.80 1.77 -22.02
N ARG A 117 -11.85 1.22 -21.44
CA ARG A 117 -12.72 0.23 -22.10
C ARG A 117 -13.36 0.77 -23.38
N PHE A 118 -13.57 2.07 -23.46
CA PHE A 118 -14.06 2.74 -24.66
C PHE A 118 -13.09 2.61 -25.86
N MET A 119 -11.78 2.45 -25.61
CA MET A 119 -10.73 2.33 -26.64
C MET A 119 -10.25 0.89 -26.77
N GLN A 120 -11.11 -0.03 -27.16
CA GLN A 120 -10.90 -1.50 -27.13
C GLN A 120 -9.54 -1.98 -27.68
N ASN A 121 -9.06 -1.41 -28.79
CA ASN A 121 -7.83 -1.85 -29.46
C ASN A 121 -6.53 -1.34 -28.82
N TYR A 122 -6.57 -0.19 -28.16
CA TYR A 122 -5.37 0.48 -27.58
C TYR A 122 -5.28 0.39 -26.07
N ARG A 123 -6.26 -0.25 -25.41
CA ARG A 123 -6.36 -0.32 -23.95
C ARG A 123 -5.09 -0.81 -23.28
N MET A 124 -4.52 -1.92 -23.78
CA MET A 124 -3.31 -2.53 -23.20
C MET A 124 -2.08 -1.65 -23.40
N LEU A 125 -1.98 -1.00 -24.55
CA LEU A 125 -0.85 -0.13 -24.87
C LEU A 125 -0.87 1.14 -24.02
N ILE A 126 -2.02 1.79 -23.90
CA ILE A 126 -2.19 2.99 -23.07
C ILE A 126 -1.94 2.65 -21.60
N TYR A 127 -2.47 1.51 -21.11
CA TYR A 127 -2.23 1.04 -19.75
C TYR A 127 -0.74 0.85 -19.46
N ALA A 128 0.00 0.22 -20.38
CA ALA A 128 1.45 0.03 -20.24
C ALA A 128 2.21 1.38 -20.20
N ILE A 129 1.85 2.32 -21.09
CA ILE A 129 2.47 3.65 -21.12
C ILE A 129 2.20 4.41 -19.81
N VAL A 130 0.96 4.38 -19.32
CA VAL A 130 0.58 5.03 -18.05
C VAL A 130 1.32 4.41 -16.87
N LEU A 131 1.47 3.08 -16.82
CA LEU A 131 2.26 2.41 -15.78
C LEU A 131 3.72 2.87 -15.77
N ILE A 132 4.34 2.93 -16.95
CA ILE A 132 5.73 3.39 -17.10
C ILE A 132 5.85 4.86 -16.69
N ALA A 133 4.94 5.71 -17.14
CA ALA A 133 4.91 7.12 -16.78
C ALA A 133 4.74 7.33 -15.27
N LEU A 134 3.83 6.61 -14.62
CA LEU A 134 3.63 6.65 -13.17
C LEU A 134 4.87 6.15 -12.42
N MET A 135 5.54 5.11 -12.92
CA MET A 135 6.75 4.59 -12.31
C MET A 135 7.89 5.62 -12.37
N ILE A 136 8.12 6.23 -13.53
CA ILE A 136 9.13 7.29 -13.70
C ILE A 136 8.80 8.49 -12.82
N PHE A 137 7.54 8.91 -12.78
CA PHE A 137 7.08 10.03 -11.97
C PHE A 137 7.25 9.79 -10.47
N ASN A 138 6.97 8.58 -10.00
CA ASN A 138 7.08 8.22 -8.59
C ASN A 138 8.55 8.04 -8.12
N TRP A 139 9.45 7.71 -9.05
CA TRP A 139 10.88 7.53 -8.76
C TRP A 139 11.72 8.79 -8.95
N ASN A 140 11.18 9.83 -9.58
CA ASN A 140 11.92 11.06 -9.87
C ASN A 140 12.19 11.83 -8.56
N PRO A 141 13.45 12.11 -8.19
CA PRO A 141 13.82 12.78 -6.94
C PRO A 141 13.20 14.19 -6.84
N THR A 142 12.97 14.86 -7.97
CA THR A 142 12.32 16.18 -8.03
C THR A 142 10.87 16.12 -7.57
N CYS A 143 10.12 15.06 -7.93
CA CYS A 143 8.74 14.86 -7.49
C CYS A 143 8.66 14.47 -6.02
N ILE A 144 9.64 13.72 -5.52
CA ILE A 144 9.73 13.36 -4.09
C ILE A 144 9.97 14.62 -3.26
N GLN A 145 10.82 15.53 -3.70
CA GLN A 145 11.08 16.83 -3.05
C GLN A 145 9.85 17.73 -3.10
N TRP A 146 9.18 17.80 -4.24
CA TRP A 146 7.95 18.58 -4.41
C TRP A 146 6.82 18.06 -3.50
N ARG A 147 6.64 16.74 -3.41
CA ARG A 147 5.69 16.09 -2.50
C ARG A 147 6.03 16.31 -1.02
N LYS A 148 7.33 16.37 -0.67
CA LYS A 148 7.80 16.65 0.68
C LYS A 148 7.57 18.11 1.08
N ASN A 149 7.68 19.03 0.11
CA ASN A 149 7.49 20.46 0.30
C ASN A 149 5.99 20.85 0.37
N HIS A 150 5.12 20.10 -0.34
CA HIS A 150 3.65 20.22 -0.29
C HIS A 150 2.98 19.26 0.70
N SER A 151 3.74 18.52 1.51
CA SER A 151 3.18 17.73 2.61
C SER A 151 2.53 18.68 3.60
N LEU A 152 1.27 18.40 3.94
CA LEU A 152 0.42 19.14 4.90
C LEU A 152 1.08 19.43 6.27
N LYS A 153 2.29 18.96 6.52
CA LYS A 153 3.11 19.33 7.68
C LYS A 153 3.50 20.81 7.68
N ASN A 154 3.51 21.50 6.55
CA ASN A 154 3.78 22.94 6.50
C ASN A 154 2.54 23.80 6.77
N PHE A 155 1.35 23.19 6.85
CA PHE A 155 0.11 23.90 7.18
C PHE A 155 -0.20 23.86 8.68
N LEU A 156 0.49 23.03 9.45
CA LEU A 156 0.30 22.86 10.90
C LEU A 156 1.42 23.44 11.82
N PRO A 157 2.38 24.27 11.38
CA PRO A 157 3.32 24.88 12.34
C PRO A 157 2.68 26.01 13.16
N MET A 158 1.49 26.51 12.77
CA MET A 158 0.86 27.63 13.45
C MET A 158 0.08 27.21 14.72
N PHE A 159 -0.33 25.94 14.83
CA PHE A 159 -1.05 25.46 16.01
C PHE A 159 -0.14 24.92 17.11
N PHE A 160 1.04 24.38 16.79
CA PHE A 160 1.96 23.81 17.79
C PHE A 160 3.03 24.78 18.31
N LYS A 161 3.17 25.97 17.69
CA LYS A 161 4.12 27.00 18.18
C LYS A 161 3.59 27.76 19.39
N LYS A 162 2.27 27.74 19.61
CA LYS A 162 1.64 28.51 20.72
C LYS A 162 1.71 27.81 22.07
N GLU A 163 2.12 26.54 22.13
CA GLU A 163 2.18 25.75 23.37
C GLU A 163 3.59 25.73 24.01
N LYS A 164 4.61 26.23 23.30
CA LYS A 164 5.99 26.30 23.82
C LYS A 164 6.43 27.67 24.33
N GLU A 165 5.63 28.71 24.20
CA GLU A 165 5.93 30.04 24.70
C GLU A 165 5.10 30.41 25.94
N GLY A 166 4.44 29.45 26.57
CA GLY A 166 3.59 29.62 27.75
C GLY A 166 4.00 28.78 28.97
N LEU A 167 5.27 28.39 29.10
CA LEU A 167 5.80 27.76 30.31
C LEU A 167 7.16 28.34 30.62
#